data_0f2b7c772c5ce7dfa2b365cb10467557
#
_entry.id   0f2b7c772c5ce7dfa2b365cb10467557
#
_cell.length_a   1.000
_cell.length_b   1.000
_cell.length_c   1.000
_cell.angle_alpha   90.00
_cell.angle_beta   90.00
_cell.angle_gamma   90.00
#
_symmetry.space_group_name_H-M   'P 1'
#
loop_
_entity.id
_entity.type
_entity.pdbx_description
1 polymer ?
#
loop_
_entity_poly.entity_id
_entity_poly.type
_entity_poly.pdbx_seq_one_letter_code
_entity_poly.pdbx_strand_id
1 'polypeptide(L)'
;VILLQVEAEAIKQGNVEMQGMVYGNTIISHINRKEYDEIIQKAPGYLDFYIRHELWKFYYQINMQLITAYNLKGDYKQAAEAAELMFDRARKREDKAGMALALYATGITYNVQNRWKEEEECFRECAGLLWEVSGYDNILTQSYAFLCTALRAQAQYDKLLQLVPDYEKAIARFEKSSGRTQPEARGNLYVALMNTYIDTKDYDKAGEYLSKLESIVNNNISKYELARAKALIFQSQGDYRKALAVIDSATAGIDESDFSLNDTRKIKMEILARMGRVDEALALLDQFIATNDTIKNVEVNARFDELRTQYEVEKHIAGKERNFHYLLFALAICLVLALLLAGAFYYNRTIALKNRKLYERIKEQDRLADELSRLENIRQSESSPEDSGKTAGATELFAPSGEQQNLVI
;
A
#
# COMPACT_ATOMS: atom_id res chain seq x y z
N VAL A 1 -13.27 -15.63 -30.11
CA VAL A 1 -13.44 -16.60 -31.21
C VAL A 1 -12.10 -16.86 -31.89
N ILE A 2 -11.38 -15.86 -32.39
CA ILE A 2 -10.09 -16.05 -33.14
C ILE A 2 -9.06 -16.79 -32.28
N LEU A 3 -8.83 -16.41 -31.03
CA LEU A 3 -7.88 -17.07 -30.15
C LEU A 3 -8.18 -18.56 -29.94
N LEU A 4 -9.44 -18.93 -29.79
CA LEU A 4 -9.83 -20.35 -29.66
C LEU A 4 -9.57 -21.16 -30.94
N GLN A 5 -9.74 -20.55 -32.11
CA GLN A 5 -9.43 -21.22 -33.39
C GLN A 5 -7.93 -21.42 -33.56
N VAL A 6 -7.12 -20.41 -33.21
CA VAL A 6 -5.66 -20.50 -33.25
C VAL A 6 -5.14 -21.53 -32.24
N GLU A 7 -5.75 -21.58 -31.04
CA GLU A 7 -5.43 -22.60 -30.03
C GLU A 7 -5.68 -24.02 -30.55
N ALA A 8 -6.87 -24.25 -31.10
CA ALA A 8 -7.23 -25.56 -31.64
C ALA A 8 -6.26 -26.00 -32.77
N GLU A 9 -5.85 -25.07 -33.63
CA GLU A 9 -4.89 -25.37 -34.70
C GLU A 9 -3.48 -25.59 -34.16
N ALA A 10 -3.06 -24.80 -33.16
CA ALA A 10 -1.76 -24.99 -32.48
C ALA A 10 -1.67 -26.37 -31.80
N ILE A 11 -2.74 -26.79 -31.12
CA ILE A 11 -2.84 -28.13 -30.50
C ILE A 11 -2.75 -29.21 -31.57
N LYS A 12 -3.53 -29.09 -32.65
CA LYS A 12 -3.53 -30.07 -33.77
C LYS A 12 -2.17 -30.22 -34.42
N GLN A 13 -1.41 -29.13 -34.54
CA GLN A 13 -0.07 -29.11 -35.11
C GLN A 13 1.04 -29.50 -34.12
N GLY A 14 0.71 -29.67 -32.82
CA GLY A 14 1.70 -29.86 -31.77
C GLY A 14 2.63 -28.65 -31.58
N ASN A 15 2.19 -27.45 -31.99
CA ASN A 15 2.99 -26.22 -31.90
C ASN A 15 2.86 -25.59 -30.50
N VAL A 16 3.74 -26.02 -29.61
CA VAL A 16 3.76 -25.60 -28.20
C VAL A 16 3.99 -24.09 -28.04
N GLU A 17 4.85 -23.49 -28.85
CA GLU A 17 5.14 -22.07 -28.78
C GLU A 17 3.92 -21.22 -29.17
N MET A 18 3.26 -21.59 -30.29
CA MET A 18 2.02 -20.93 -30.71
C MET A 18 0.91 -21.08 -29.66
N GLN A 19 0.77 -22.25 -29.03
CA GLN A 19 -0.15 -22.47 -27.93
C GLN A 19 0.17 -21.56 -26.74
N GLY A 20 1.44 -21.43 -26.39
CA GLY A 20 1.91 -20.50 -25.35
C GLY A 20 1.57 -19.05 -25.68
N MET A 21 1.77 -18.62 -26.94
CA MET A 21 1.38 -17.26 -27.39
C MET A 21 -0.13 -17.02 -27.25
N VAL A 22 -0.97 -18.01 -27.56
CA VAL A 22 -2.43 -17.89 -27.41
C VAL A 22 -2.82 -17.72 -25.94
N TYR A 23 -2.23 -18.48 -25.03
CA TYR A 23 -2.46 -18.34 -23.60
C TYR A 23 -2.06 -16.94 -23.09
N GLY A 24 -0.89 -16.45 -23.53
CA GLY A 24 -0.45 -15.08 -23.22
C GLY A 24 -1.45 -14.03 -23.70
N ASN A 25 -1.87 -14.11 -24.96
CA ASN A 25 -2.84 -13.17 -25.52
C ASN A 25 -4.23 -13.26 -24.86
N THR A 26 -4.62 -14.44 -24.39
CA THR A 26 -5.86 -14.61 -23.61
C THR A 26 -5.81 -13.85 -22.31
N ILE A 27 -4.71 -13.94 -21.56
CA ILE A 27 -4.52 -13.18 -20.33
C ILE A 27 -4.48 -11.67 -20.60
N ILE A 28 -3.75 -11.21 -21.63
CA ILE A 28 -3.73 -9.79 -22.03
C ILE A 28 -5.15 -9.31 -22.40
N SER A 29 -5.93 -10.12 -23.07
CA SER A 29 -7.34 -9.78 -23.38
C SER A 29 -8.18 -9.60 -22.12
N HIS A 30 -8.00 -10.42 -21.09
CA HIS A 30 -8.70 -10.29 -19.82
C HIS A 30 -8.22 -9.05 -19.04
N ILE A 31 -6.92 -8.73 -19.06
CA ILE A 31 -6.38 -7.47 -18.49
C ILE A 31 -7.06 -6.25 -19.09
N ASN A 32 -7.10 -6.18 -20.44
CA ASN A 32 -7.69 -5.05 -21.16
C ASN A 32 -9.17 -4.86 -20.86
N ARG A 33 -9.87 -5.93 -20.47
CA ARG A 33 -11.29 -5.90 -20.06
C ARG A 33 -11.50 -5.81 -18.58
N LYS A 34 -10.41 -5.74 -17.78
CA LYS A 34 -10.42 -5.70 -16.31
C LYS A 34 -11.11 -6.93 -15.68
N GLU A 35 -11.03 -8.07 -16.34
CA GLU A 35 -11.62 -9.34 -15.92
C GLU A 35 -10.62 -10.12 -15.04
N TYR A 36 -10.32 -9.59 -13.85
CA TYR A 36 -9.26 -10.11 -12.98
C TYR A 36 -9.55 -11.51 -12.46
N ASP A 37 -10.82 -11.85 -12.20
CA ASP A 37 -11.23 -13.18 -11.74
C ASP A 37 -10.94 -14.25 -12.81
N GLU A 38 -11.12 -13.93 -14.08
CA GLU A 38 -10.77 -14.82 -15.20
C GLU A 38 -9.26 -15.07 -15.30
N ILE A 39 -8.45 -14.05 -14.98
CA ILE A 39 -6.99 -14.20 -14.92
C ILE A 39 -6.61 -15.15 -13.79
N ILE A 40 -7.13 -14.92 -12.59
CA ILE A 40 -6.85 -15.74 -11.39
C ILE A 40 -7.26 -17.19 -11.63
N GLN A 41 -8.36 -17.42 -12.31
CA GLN A 41 -8.84 -18.77 -12.62
C GLN A 41 -7.99 -19.48 -13.67
N LYS A 42 -7.59 -18.80 -14.75
CA LYS A 42 -6.94 -19.42 -15.91
C LYS A 42 -5.42 -19.48 -15.83
N ALA A 43 -4.80 -18.45 -15.25
CA ALA A 43 -3.35 -18.34 -15.23
C ALA A 43 -2.63 -19.55 -14.60
N PRO A 44 -3.10 -20.16 -13.49
CA PRO A 44 -2.43 -21.35 -12.94
C PRO A 44 -2.25 -22.48 -13.94
N GLY A 45 -3.27 -22.80 -14.72
CA GLY A 45 -3.18 -23.84 -15.76
C GLY A 45 -2.20 -23.49 -16.88
N TYR A 46 -2.13 -22.22 -17.28
CA TYR A 46 -1.17 -21.73 -18.26
C TYR A 46 0.26 -21.73 -17.72
N LEU A 47 0.45 -21.36 -16.47
CA LEU A 47 1.74 -21.42 -15.80
C LEU A 47 2.29 -22.85 -15.73
N ASP A 48 1.44 -23.82 -15.41
CA ASP A 48 1.82 -25.24 -15.42
C ASP A 48 2.21 -25.74 -16.82
N PHE A 49 1.51 -25.25 -17.85
CA PHE A 49 1.86 -25.53 -19.22
C PHE A 49 3.25 -24.96 -19.57
N TYR A 50 3.53 -23.69 -19.24
CA TYR A 50 4.80 -23.07 -19.54
C TYR A 50 5.97 -23.73 -18.80
N ILE A 51 5.76 -24.18 -17.55
CA ILE A 51 6.77 -24.91 -16.78
C ILE A 51 7.10 -26.24 -17.46
N ARG A 52 6.07 -27.01 -17.83
CA ARG A 52 6.27 -28.32 -18.48
C ARG A 52 7.01 -28.25 -19.83
N HIS A 53 6.84 -27.14 -20.53
CA HIS A 53 7.45 -26.91 -21.85
C HIS A 53 8.64 -25.95 -21.81
N GLU A 54 9.12 -25.59 -20.62
CA GLU A 54 10.29 -24.72 -20.42
C GLU A 54 10.13 -23.32 -21.07
N LEU A 55 8.93 -22.84 -21.27
CA LEU A 55 8.61 -21.57 -21.89
C LEU A 55 8.70 -20.41 -20.86
N TRP A 56 9.89 -20.22 -20.28
CA TRP A 56 10.12 -19.36 -19.12
C TRP A 56 9.77 -17.89 -19.35
N LYS A 57 10.01 -17.36 -20.55
CA LYS A 57 9.65 -15.99 -20.89
C LYS A 57 8.14 -15.75 -20.74
N PHE A 58 7.31 -16.67 -21.25
CA PHE A 58 5.85 -16.61 -21.09
C PHE A 58 5.44 -16.85 -19.64
N TYR A 59 6.10 -17.78 -18.95
CA TYR A 59 5.88 -18.03 -17.53
C TYR A 59 6.00 -16.75 -16.71
N TYR A 60 7.10 -16.00 -16.85
CA TYR A 60 7.31 -14.76 -16.10
C TYR A 60 6.28 -13.70 -16.48
N GLN A 61 5.97 -13.52 -17.76
CA GLN A 61 4.99 -12.56 -18.22
C GLN A 61 3.60 -12.82 -17.62
N ILE A 62 3.14 -14.06 -17.67
CA ILE A 62 1.80 -14.40 -17.16
C ILE A 62 1.75 -14.37 -15.64
N ASN A 63 2.84 -14.77 -14.98
CA ASN A 63 2.89 -14.68 -13.52
C ASN A 63 2.84 -13.23 -13.03
N MET A 64 3.50 -12.30 -13.71
CA MET A 64 3.38 -10.86 -13.43
C MET A 64 1.93 -10.37 -13.58
N GLN A 65 1.20 -10.84 -14.61
CA GLN A 65 -0.21 -10.47 -14.79
C GLN A 65 -1.12 -11.07 -13.69
N LEU A 66 -0.83 -12.30 -13.27
CA LEU A 66 -1.52 -12.93 -12.15
C LEU A 66 -1.28 -12.16 -10.84
N ILE A 67 -0.04 -11.79 -10.55
CA ILE A 67 0.33 -10.97 -9.38
C ILE A 67 -0.39 -9.62 -9.43
N THR A 68 -0.44 -9.00 -10.62
CA THR A 68 -1.18 -7.74 -10.83
C THR A 68 -2.67 -7.92 -10.54
N ALA A 69 -3.28 -9.02 -11.02
CA ALA A 69 -4.69 -9.31 -10.75
C ALA A 69 -4.97 -9.50 -9.25
N TYR A 70 -4.11 -10.21 -8.53
CA TYR A 70 -4.20 -10.33 -7.07
C TYR A 70 -4.09 -8.97 -6.37
N ASN A 71 -3.12 -8.14 -6.76
CA ASN A 71 -2.96 -6.79 -6.19
C ASN A 71 -4.21 -5.93 -6.41
N LEU A 72 -4.82 -5.97 -7.60
CA LEU A 72 -6.03 -5.21 -7.92
C LEU A 72 -7.29 -5.74 -7.23
N LYS A 73 -7.28 -7.00 -6.79
CA LYS A 73 -8.32 -7.59 -5.95
C LYS A 73 -8.08 -7.39 -4.45
N GLY A 74 -6.93 -6.83 -4.06
CA GLY A 74 -6.51 -6.67 -2.66
C GLY A 74 -6.01 -7.97 -2.01
N ASP A 75 -5.78 -9.03 -2.80
CA ASP A 75 -5.26 -10.30 -2.31
C ASP A 75 -3.71 -10.28 -2.32
N TYR A 76 -3.16 -9.43 -1.47
CA TYR A 76 -1.71 -9.21 -1.39
C TYR A 76 -0.94 -10.45 -0.94
N LYS A 77 -1.58 -11.36 -0.21
CA LYS A 77 -0.99 -12.62 0.20
C LYS A 77 -0.69 -13.50 -1.01
N GLN A 78 -1.68 -13.74 -1.85
CA GLN A 78 -1.51 -14.53 -3.07
C GLN A 78 -0.53 -13.86 -4.04
N ALA A 79 -0.55 -12.52 -4.12
CA ALA A 79 0.42 -11.76 -4.90
C ALA A 79 1.86 -12.02 -4.42
N ALA A 80 2.11 -11.95 -3.10
CA ALA A 80 3.41 -12.18 -2.52
C ALA A 80 3.89 -13.64 -2.70
N GLU A 81 3.03 -14.63 -2.45
CA GLU A 81 3.33 -16.05 -2.65
C GLU A 81 3.67 -16.37 -4.11
N ALA A 82 2.93 -15.80 -5.07
CA ALA A 82 3.20 -15.98 -6.50
C ALA A 82 4.54 -15.36 -6.91
N ALA A 83 4.87 -14.17 -6.39
CA ALA A 83 6.13 -13.48 -6.65
C ALA A 83 7.33 -14.23 -6.05
N GLU A 84 7.21 -14.71 -4.81
CA GLU A 84 8.23 -15.51 -4.16
C GLU A 84 8.51 -16.81 -4.92
N LEU A 85 7.46 -17.53 -5.30
CA LEU A 85 7.59 -18.76 -6.11
C LEU A 85 8.25 -18.49 -7.46
N MET A 86 7.92 -17.35 -8.09
CA MET A 86 8.53 -16.91 -9.34
C MET A 86 10.03 -16.64 -9.14
N PHE A 87 10.39 -15.92 -8.06
CA PHE A 87 11.79 -15.64 -7.72
C PHE A 87 12.59 -16.91 -7.44
N ASP A 88 12.05 -17.81 -6.62
CA ASP A 88 12.71 -19.08 -6.28
C ASP A 88 12.98 -19.96 -7.51
N ARG A 89 12.01 -20.00 -8.44
CA ARG A 89 12.20 -20.74 -9.70
C ARG A 89 13.27 -20.11 -10.58
N ALA A 90 13.27 -18.78 -10.71
CA ALA A 90 14.27 -18.04 -11.47
C ALA A 90 15.66 -18.22 -10.85
N ARG A 91 15.78 -18.13 -9.51
CA ARG A 91 17.03 -18.32 -8.78
C ARG A 91 17.62 -19.73 -8.97
N LYS A 92 16.79 -20.78 -8.88
CA LYS A 92 17.23 -22.17 -9.12
C LYS A 92 17.77 -22.41 -10.54
N ARG A 93 17.38 -21.55 -11.46
CA ARG A 93 17.80 -21.58 -12.87
C ARG A 93 18.92 -20.58 -13.18
N GLU A 94 19.36 -19.81 -12.18
CA GLU A 94 20.32 -18.72 -12.33
C GLU A 94 19.86 -17.66 -13.36
N ASP A 95 18.52 -17.51 -13.54
CA ASP A 95 17.91 -16.62 -14.51
C ASP A 95 17.74 -15.21 -13.91
N LYS A 96 18.73 -14.34 -14.18
CA LYS A 96 18.74 -12.97 -13.68
C LYS A 96 17.52 -12.17 -14.15
N ALA A 97 17.05 -12.39 -15.39
CA ALA A 97 15.87 -11.72 -15.90
C ALA A 97 14.62 -12.13 -15.12
N GLY A 98 14.44 -13.43 -14.89
CA GLY A 98 13.34 -13.97 -14.08
C GLY A 98 13.36 -13.47 -12.64
N MET A 99 14.53 -13.42 -12.00
CA MET A 99 14.68 -12.86 -10.66
C MET A 99 14.31 -11.37 -10.62
N ALA A 100 14.78 -10.59 -11.59
CA ALA A 100 14.46 -9.17 -11.69
C ALA A 100 12.96 -8.92 -11.88
N LEU A 101 12.29 -9.71 -12.73
CA LEU A 101 10.85 -9.60 -12.95
C LEU A 101 10.04 -9.98 -11.72
N ALA A 102 10.50 -10.95 -10.92
CA ALA A 102 9.87 -11.29 -9.65
C ALA A 102 10.02 -10.16 -8.63
N LEU A 103 11.22 -9.57 -8.51
CA LEU A 103 11.46 -8.39 -7.66
C LEU A 103 10.63 -7.19 -8.11
N TYR A 104 10.50 -6.97 -9.41
CA TYR A 104 9.64 -5.93 -9.95
C TYR A 104 8.19 -6.13 -9.52
N ALA A 105 7.66 -7.36 -9.66
CA ALA A 105 6.30 -7.67 -9.24
C ALA A 105 6.10 -7.53 -7.72
N THR A 106 7.09 -7.93 -6.92
CA THR A 106 7.12 -7.74 -5.46
C THR A 106 7.12 -6.25 -5.11
N GLY A 107 7.95 -5.45 -5.79
CA GLY A 107 7.99 -3.99 -5.62
C GLY A 107 6.64 -3.33 -5.90
N ILE A 108 5.95 -3.74 -6.97
CA ILE A 108 4.58 -3.27 -7.25
C ILE A 108 3.62 -3.64 -6.11
N THR A 109 3.72 -4.84 -5.56
CA THR A 109 2.90 -5.26 -4.43
C THR A 109 3.15 -4.39 -3.19
N TYR A 110 4.39 -4.02 -2.91
CA TYR A 110 4.72 -3.09 -1.83
C TYR A 110 4.28 -1.65 -2.13
N ASN A 111 4.37 -1.20 -3.39
CA ASN A 111 3.88 0.11 -3.81
C ASN A 111 2.39 0.29 -3.52
N VAL A 112 1.53 -0.69 -3.90
CA VAL A 112 0.07 -0.63 -3.61
C VAL A 112 -0.23 -0.61 -2.12
N GLN A 113 0.68 -1.13 -1.29
CA GLN A 113 0.56 -1.16 0.17
C GLN A 113 1.22 0.06 0.84
N ASN A 114 1.76 1.01 0.09
CA ASN A 114 2.52 2.17 0.59
C ASN A 114 3.74 1.78 1.45
N ARG A 115 4.34 0.63 1.17
CA ARG A 115 5.54 0.11 1.86
C ARG A 115 6.79 0.59 1.14
N TRP A 116 7.05 1.87 1.24
CA TRP A 116 8.03 2.59 0.43
C TRP A 116 9.47 2.11 0.60
N LYS A 117 9.84 1.64 1.78
CA LYS A 117 11.19 1.14 2.04
C LYS A 117 11.44 -0.18 1.35
N GLU A 118 10.53 -1.12 1.50
CA GLU A 118 10.62 -2.43 0.87
C GLU A 118 10.46 -2.32 -0.65
N GLU A 119 9.63 -1.40 -1.11
CA GLU A 119 9.52 -1.03 -2.53
C GLU A 119 10.88 -0.57 -3.07
N GLU A 120 11.56 0.36 -2.37
CA GLU A 120 12.90 0.85 -2.74
C GLU A 120 13.89 -0.30 -2.86
N GLU A 121 13.93 -1.19 -1.87
CA GLU A 121 14.85 -2.34 -1.85
C GLU A 121 14.61 -3.26 -3.06
N CYS A 122 13.36 -3.60 -3.35
CA CYS A 122 12.99 -4.45 -4.48
C CYS A 122 13.37 -3.82 -5.82
N PHE A 123 13.02 -2.56 -6.06
CA PHE A 123 13.33 -1.93 -7.34
C PHE A 123 14.82 -1.63 -7.53
N ARG A 124 15.56 -1.38 -6.45
CA ARG A 124 17.01 -1.21 -6.49
C ARG A 124 17.70 -2.51 -6.90
N GLU A 125 17.33 -3.63 -6.30
CA GLU A 125 17.85 -4.94 -6.65
C GLU A 125 17.41 -5.35 -8.07
N CYS A 126 16.16 -5.13 -8.42
CA CYS A 126 15.64 -5.35 -9.77
C CYS A 126 16.45 -4.59 -10.82
N ALA A 127 16.67 -3.29 -10.63
CA ALA A 127 17.47 -2.48 -11.54
C ALA A 127 18.91 -2.98 -11.64
N GLY A 128 19.51 -3.38 -10.52
CA GLY A 128 20.87 -3.99 -10.49
C GLY A 128 20.97 -5.21 -11.38
N LEU A 129 20.02 -6.15 -11.27
CA LEU A 129 19.98 -7.35 -12.11
C LEU A 129 19.72 -7.01 -13.59
N LEU A 130 18.86 -6.03 -13.88
CA LEU A 130 18.50 -5.67 -15.24
C LEU A 130 19.63 -4.93 -15.99
N TRP A 131 20.58 -4.32 -15.29
CA TRP A 131 21.78 -3.80 -15.95
C TRP A 131 22.63 -4.91 -16.59
N GLU A 132 22.56 -6.12 -16.09
CA GLU A 132 23.35 -7.27 -16.56
C GLU A 132 22.65 -8.09 -17.66
N VAL A 133 21.38 -7.81 -17.95
CA VAL A 133 20.59 -8.54 -18.97
C VAL A 133 20.08 -7.58 -20.04
N SER A 134 19.76 -8.11 -21.23
CA SER A 134 19.21 -7.34 -22.35
C SER A 134 17.74 -7.67 -22.59
N GLY A 135 17.03 -6.75 -23.27
CA GLY A 135 15.64 -6.97 -23.68
C GLY A 135 14.59 -6.61 -22.64
N TYR A 136 15.00 -6.03 -21.51
CA TYR A 136 14.12 -5.59 -20.42
C TYR A 136 14.32 -4.10 -20.06
N ASP A 137 14.79 -3.31 -21.04
CA ASP A 137 15.12 -1.90 -20.83
C ASP A 137 13.89 -1.05 -20.42
N ASN A 138 12.69 -1.45 -20.86
CA ASN A 138 11.45 -0.85 -20.41
C ASN A 138 11.20 -1.11 -18.91
N ILE A 139 11.44 -2.32 -18.41
CA ILE A 139 11.29 -2.66 -16.99
C ILE A 139 12.37 -1.94 -16.17
N LEU A 140 13.60 -1.84 -16.71
CA LEU A 140 14.67 -1.09 -16.07
C LEU A 140 14.29 0.39 -15.86
N THR A 141 13.76 1.05 -16.90
CA THR A 141 13.33 2.45 -16.78
C THR A 141 12.13 2.62 -15.83
N GLN A 142 11.19 1.68 -15.84
CA GLN A 142 10.06 1.67 -14.90
C GLN A 142 10.53 1.44 -13.46
N SER A 143 11.52 0.57 -13.23
CA SER A 143 12.10 0.36 -11.90
C SER A 143 12.70 1.64 -11.34
N TYR A 144 13.38 2.45 -12.17
CA TYR A 144 13.85 3.77 -11.76
C TYR A 144 12.72 4.75 -11.46
N ALA A 145 11.61 4.71 -12.22
CA ALA A 145 10.44 5.54 -11.93
C ALA A 145 9.85 5.22 -10.54
N PHE A 146 9.69 3.94 -10.22
CA PHE A 146 9.23 3.49 -8.91
C PHE A 146 10.22 3.82 -7.78
N LEU A 147 11.53 3.68 -8.02
CA LEU A 147 12.56 4.11 -7.08
C LEU A 147 12.43 5.59 -6.74
N CYS A 148 12.20 6.45 -7.75
CA CYS A 148 11.97 7.87 -7.52
C CYS A 148 10.69 8.09 -6.68
N THR A 149 9.63 7.34 -6.93
CA THR A 149 8.38 7.41 -6.16
C THR A 149 8.61 7.02 -4.70
N ALA A 150 9.26 5.88 -4.47
CA ALA A 150 9.56 5.38 -3.13
C ALA A 150 10.47 6.34 -2.34
N LEU A 151 11.53 6.86 -2.96
CA LEU A 151 12.45 7.82 -2.32
C LEU A 151 11.75 9.15 -2.01
N ARG A 152 10.91 9.64 -2.91
CA ARG A 152 10.14 10.86 -2.68
C ARG A 152 9.14 10.68 -1.53
N ALA A 153 8.42 9.54 -1.47
CA ALA A 153 7.49 9.24 -0.39
C ALA A 153 8.17 9.15 0.98
N GLN A 154 9.46 8.77 1.01
CA GLN A 154 10.30 8.77 2.20
C GLN A 154 10.99 10.12 2.46
N ALA A 155 10.72 11.16 1.67
CA ALA A 155 11.38 12.45 1.70
C ALA A 155 12.93 12.38 1.54
N GLN A 156 13.44 11.35 0.88
CA GLN A 156 14.87 11.13 0.61
C GLN A 156 15.30 11.80 -0.69
N TYR A 157 15.06 13.09 -0.81
CA TYR A 157 15.23 13.88 -2.03
C TYR A 157 16.67 13.87 -2.55
N ASP A 158 17.67 13.92 -1.68
CA ASP A 158 19.08 13.87 -2.08
C ASP A 158 19.43 12.55 -2.76
N LYS A 159 18.95 11.42 -2.23
CA LYS A 159 19.16 10.12 -2.85
C LYS A 159 18.42 10.01 -4.21
N LEU A 160 17.24 10.59 -4.31
CA LEU A 160 16.51 10.65 -5.58
C LEU A 160 17.32 11.43 -6.62
N LEU A 161 17.84 12.61 -6.28
CA LEU A 161 18.64 13.41 -7.19
C LEU A 161 19.95 12.70 -7.58
N GLN A 162 20.58 11.95 -6.69
CA GLN A 162 21.76 11.13 -7.00
C GLN A 162 21.45 9.98 -7.96
N LEU A 163 20.20 9.53 -8.03
CA LEU A 163 19.76 8.45 -8.92
C LEU A 163 19.57 8.91 -10.37
N VAL A 164 19.36 10.22 -10.60
CA VAL A 164 19.01 10.77 -11.90
C VAL A 164 19.99 10.41 -13.02
N PRO A 165 21.32 10.49 -12.84
CA PRO A 165 22.27 10.12 -13.90
C PRO A 165 22.13 8.65 -14.34
N ASP A 166 21.84 7.74 -13.45
CA ASP A 166 21.66 6.31 -13.78
C ASP A 166 20.31 6.07 -14.44
N TYR A 167 19.27 6.81 -14.05
CA TYR A 167 17.99 6.77 -14.74
C TYR A 167 18.10 7.30 -16.17
N GLU A 168 18.83 8.41 -16.39
CA GLU A 168 19.09 8.93 -17.74
C GLU A 168 19.87 7.93 -18.62
N LYS A 169 20.86 7.23 -18.05
CA LYS A 169 21.56 6.13 -18.75
C LYS A 169 20.62 4.98 -19.10
N ALA A 170 19.70 4.61 -18.21
CA ALA A 170 18.71 3.58 -18.48
C ALA A 170 17.77 3.99 -19.63
N ILE A 171 17.32 5.25 -19.66
CA ILE A 171 16.52 5.79 -20.77
C ILE A 171 17.31 5.75 -22.06
N ALA A 172 18.55 6.23 -22.06
CA ALA A 172 19.41 6.22 -23.24
C ALA A 172 19.67 4.80 -23.78
N ARG A 173 19.84 3.82 -22.87
CA ARG A 173 19.97 2.40 -23.23
C ARG A 173 18.67 1.89 -23.88
N PHE A 174 17.51 2.25 -23.35
CA PHE A 174 16.21 1.87 -23.92
C PHE A 174 15.98 2.53 -25.28
N GLU A 175 16.34 3.79 -25.47
CA GLU A 175 16.27 4.46 -26.77
C GLU A 175 17.16 3.82 -27.81
N LYS A 176 18.39 3.46 -27.41
CA LYS A 176 19.33 2.75 -28.27
C LYS A 176 18.83 1.37 -28.68
N SER A 177 18.32 0.57 -27.74
CA SER A 177 17.87 -0.80 -28.01
C SER A 177 16.57 -0.85 -28.83
N SER A 178 15.67 0.14 -28.64
CA SER A 178 14.41 0.24 -29.38
C SER A 178 14.52 0.97 -30.73
N GLY A 179 15.62 1.68 -30.97
CA GLY A 179 15.82 2.51 -32.16
C GLY A 179 14.93 3.74 -32.25
N ARG A 180 14.30 4.16 -31.15
CA ARG A 180 13.39 5.31 -31.09
C ARG A 180 13.45 6.01 -29.73
N THR A 181 13.08 7.30 -29.72
CA THR A 181 12.93 8.04 -28.46
C THR A 181 11.88 7.40 -27.56
N GLN A 182 12.05 7.58 -26.24
CA GLN A 182 11.16 7.03 -25.23
C GLN A 182 10.52 8.17 -24.41
N PRO A 183 9.52 8.88 -25.00
CA PRO A 183 8.92 10.06 -24.36
C PRO A 183 8.24 9.71 -23.03
N GLU A 184 7.68 8.51 -22.88
CA GLU A 184 7.06 8.05 -21.63
C GLU A 184 8.11 7.93 -20.52
N ALA A 185 9.24 7.25 -20.77
CA ALA A 185 10.30 7.09 -19.78
C ALA A 185 10.91 8.45 -19.38
N ARG A 186 11.10 9.36 -20.35
CA ARG A 186 11.54 10.74 -20.08
C ARG A 186 10.50 11.51 -19.30
N GLY A 187 9.21 11.37 -19.64
CA GLY A 187 8.10 11.97 -18.93
C GLY A 187 8.08 11.57 -17.46
N ASN A 188 8.22 10.28 -17.15
CA ASN A 188 8.26 9.78 -15.79
C ASN A 188 9.43 10.39 -14.99
N LEU A 189 10.62 10.52 -15.58
CA LEU A 189 11.75 11.19 -14.95
C LEU A 189 11.43 12.68 -14.67
N TYR A 190 10.84 13.39 -15.63
CA TYR A 190 10.51 14.82 -15.44
C TYR A 190 9.41 15.02 -14.40
N VAL A 191 8.41 14.13 -14.35
CA VAL A 191 7.39 14.11 -13.27
C VAL A 191 8.05 13.93 -11.91
N ALA A 192 8.97 12.96 -11.79
CA ALA A 192 9.67 12.72 -10.53
C ALA A 192 10.47 13.94 -10.07
N LEU A 193 11.22 14.58 -10.99
CA LEU A 193 12.02 15.77 -10.68
C LEU A 193 11.15 17.00 -10.39
N MET A 194 10.11 17.25 -11.19
CA MET A 194 9.14 18.31 -10.95
C MET A 194 8.53 18.20 -9.55
N ASN A 195 8.04 17.02 -9.20
CA ASN A 195 7.45 16.78 -7.90
C ASN A 195 8.46 16.91 -6.74
N THR A 196 9.69 16.44 -6.94
CA THR A 196 10.77 16.60 -5.95
C THR A 196 11.06 18.08 -5.69
N TYR A 197 11.16 18.90 -6.75
CA TYR A 197 11.39 20.32 -6.58
C TYR A 197 10.18 21.08 -6.03
N ILE A 198 8.95 20.62 -6.27
CA ILE A 198 7.76 21.13 -5.57
C ILE A 198 7.85 20.82 -4.07
N ASP A 199 8.17 19.59 -3.69
CA ASP A 199 8.24 19.15 -2.29
C ASP A 199 9.37 19.89 -1.53
N THR A 200 10.48 20.18 -2.21
CA THR A 200 11.61 20.98 -1.67
C THR A 200 11.42 22.50 -1.83
N LYS A 201 10.28 22.94 -2.40
CA LYS A 201 9.91 24.34 -2.63
C LYS A 201 10.85 25.10 -3.58
N ASP A 202 11.58 24.42 -4.45
CA ASP A 202 12.35 25.00 -5.56
C ASP A 202 11.44 25.13 -6.78
N TYR A 203 10.53 26.09 -6.74
CA TYR A 203 9.48 26.24 -7.76
C TYR A 203 10.03 26.69 -9.13
N ASP A 204 11.20 27.31 -9.18
CA ASP A 204 11.84 27.67 -10.44
C ASP A 204 12.27 26.42 -11.21
N LYS A 205 12.98 25.50 -10.55
CA LYS A 205 13.32 24.19 -11.15
C LYS A 205 12.09 23.35 -11.44
N ALA A 206 11.09 23.37 -10.56
CA ALA A 206 9.82 22.69 -10.83
C ALA A 206 9.18 23.18 -12.13
N GLY A 207 9.20 24.50 -12.38
CA GLY A 207 8.72 25.14 -13.60
C GLY A 207 9.51 24.75 -14.85
N GLU A 208 10.84 24.59 -14.74
CA GLU A 208 11.68 24.11 -15.84
C GLU A 208 11.28 22.67 -16.25
N TYR A 209 11.11 21.77 -15.28
CA TYR A 209 10.71 20.39 -15.57
C TYR A 209 9.26 20.28 -16.02
N LEU A 210 8.36 21.13 -15.53
CA LEU A 210 7.01 21.24 -16.05
C LEU A 210 7.03 21.64 -17.54
N SER A 211 7.83 22.62 -17.93
CA SER A 211 7.97 23.04 -19.33
C SER A 211 8.54 21.94 -20.22
N LYS A 212 9.55 21.20 -19.74
CA LYS A 212 10.09 20.01 -20.43
C LYS A 212 9.02 18.93 -20.60
N LEU A 213 8.19 18.72 -19.58
CA LEU A 213 7.12 17.76 -19.59
C LEU A 213 6.02 18.11 -20.59
N GLU A 214 5.64 19.39 -20.66
CA GLU A 214 4.67 19.91 -21.64
C GLU A 214 5.16 19.82 -23.08
N SER A 215 6.47 19.86 -23.29
CA SER A 215 7.07 19.70 -24.63
C SER A 215 7.04 18.25 -25.12
N ILE A 216 6.85 17.29 -24.25
CA ILE A 216 6.71 15.86 -24.57
C ILE A 216 5.23 15.60 -24.86
N VAL A 217 4.88 15.32 -26.10
CA VAL A 217 3.53 14.86 -26.46
C VAL A 217 3.33 13.46 -25.88
N ASN A 218 2.83 13.40 -24.66
CA ASN A 218 2.58 12.14 -23.96
C ASN A 218 1.18 12.15 -23.34
N ASN A 219 0.30 11.30 -23.86
CA ASN A 219 -1.08 11.15 -23.37
C ASN A 219 -1.19 10.43 -22.03
N ASN A 220 -0.07 9.89 -21.49
CA ASN A 220 -0.06 9.08 -20.28
C ASN A 220 0.15 9.88 -18.99
N ILE A 221 0.48 11.18 -19.10
CA ILE A 221 0.65 12.02 -17.92
C ILE A 221 -0.72 12.50 -17.45
N SER A 222 -1.01 12.29 -16.20
CA SER A 222 -2.27 12.71 -15.60
C SER A 222 -2.45 14.22 -15.70
N LYS A 223 -3.54 14.67 -16.33
CA LYS A 223 -3.91 16.09 -16.38
C LYS A 223 -4.03 16.71 -14.97
N TYR A 224 -4.36 15.92 -13.97
CA TYR A 224 -4.46 16.37 -12.57
C TYR A 224 -3.10 16.63 -11.96
N GLU A 225 -2.11 15.81 -12.27
CA GLU A 225 -0.74 16.01 -11.80
C GLU A 225 -0.12 17.28 -12.38
N LEU A 226 -0.31 17.52 -13.67
CA LEU A 226 0.10 18.77 -14.30
C LEU A 226 -0.64 19.98 -13.73
N ALA A 227 -1.95 19.88 -13.52
CA ALA A 227 -2.74 20.95 -12.92
C ALA A 227 -2.31 21.24 -11.48
N ARG A 228 -2.06 20.19 -10.69
CA ARG A 228 -1.52 20.29 -9.33
C ARG A 228 -0.19 21.04 -9.32
N ALA A 229 0.74 20.64 -10.16
CA ALA A 229 2.05 21.27 -10.26
C ALA A 229 1.96 22.74 -10.65
N LYS A 230 1.18 23.06 -11.69
CA LYS A 230 0.92 24.45 -12.13
C LYS A 230 0.30 25.29 -11.01
N ALA A 231 -0.70 24.74 -10.33
CA ALA A 231 -1.37 25.45 -9.26
C ALA A 231 -0.42 25.78 -8.10
N LEU A 232 0.45 24.84 -7.68
CA LEU A 232 1.45 25.06 -6.64
C LEU A 232 2.50 26.10 -7.06
N ILE A 233 2.94 26.08 -8.30
CA ILE A 233 3.85 27.09 -8.86
C ILE A 233 3.18 28.47 -8.86
N PHE A 234 1.95 28.61 -9.36
CA PHE A 234 1.22 29.89 -9.33
C PHE A 234 0.95 30.36 -7.89
N GLN A 235 0.62 29.44 -6.99
CA GLN A 235 0.44 29.74 -5.56
C GLN A 235 1.73 30.31 -4.95
N SER A 236 2.90 29.74 -5.28
CA SER A 236 4.19 30.23 -4.79
C SER A 236 4.51 31.64 -5.28
N GLN A 237 4.00 31.99 -6.48
CA GLN A 237 4.11 33.33 -7.08
C GLN A 237 3.05 34.32 -6.55
N GLY A 238 2.12 33.87 -5.68
CA GLY A 238 1.01 34.67 -5.19
C GLY A 238 -0.15 34.83 -6.17
N ASP A 239 -0.10 34.18 -7.34
CA ASP A 239 -1.17 34.25 -8.37
C ASP A 239 -2.27 33.19 -8.08
N TYR A 240 -2.97 33.40 -6.97
CA TYR A 240 -4.03 32.47 -6.53
C TYR A 240 -5.19 32.35 -7.53
N ARG A 241 -5.44 33.39 -8.35
CA ARG A 241 -6.49 33.33 -9.39
C ARG A 241 -6.15 32.34 -10.49
N LYS A 242 -4.92 32.37 -11.01
CA LYS A 242 -4.48 31.40 -12.00
C LYS A 242 -4.37 30.00 -11.41
N ALA A 243 -3.87 29.88 -10.18
CA ALA A 243 -3.82 28.61 -9.48
C ALA A 243 -5.22 27.95 -9.39
N LEU A 244 -6.24 28.71 -8.97
CA LEU A 244 -7.61 28.22 -8.89
C LEU A 244 -8.17 27.85 -10.28
N ALA A 245 -7.98 28.70 -11.28
CA ALA A 245 -8.49 28.44 -12.63
C ALA A 245 -7.94 27.15 -13.26
N VAL A 246 -6.65 26.85 -13.01
CA VAL A 246 -6.02 25.60 -13.49
C VAL A 246 -6.66 24.38 -12.81
N ILE A 247 -6.88 24.44 -11.51
CA ILE A 247 -7.52 23.36 -10.76
C ILE A 247 -8.96 23.14 -11.26
N ASP A 248 -9.74 24.20 -11.33
CA ASP A 248 -11.15 24.14 -11.76
C ASP A 248 -11.27 23.58 -13.18
N SER A 249 -10.40 23.99 -14.10
CA SER A 249 -10.37 23.46 -15.47
C SER A 249 -10.04 21.98 -15.52
N ALA A 250 -9.10 21.51 -14.69
CA ALA A 250 -8.68 20.11 -14.69
C ALA A 250 -9.73 19.19 -14.07
N THR A 251 -10.50 19.69 -13.10
CA THR A 251 -11.52 18.90 -12.35
C THR A 251 -12.94 19.06 -12.91
N ALA A 252 -13.13 19.90 -13.94
CA ALA A 252 -14.43 20.10 -14.54
C ALA A 252 -15.05 18.80 -15.07
N GLY A 253 -16.31 18.54 -14.66
CA GLY A 253 -17.09 17.38 -15.12
C GLY A 253 -16.74 16.03 -14.48
N ILE A 254 -15.96 16.05 -13.38
CA ILE A 254 -15.66 14.83 -12.63
C ILE A 254 -16.59 14.75 -11.42
N ASP A 255 -16.97 13.52 -11.10
CA ASP A 255 -17.75 13.25 -9.89
C ASP A 255 -17.00 13.72 -8.64
N GLU A 256 -17.68 14.51 -7.81
CA GLU A 256 -17.10 15.03 -6.57
C GLU A 256 -16.73 13.95 -5.55
N SER A 257 -17.23 12.72 -5.71
CA SER A 257 -16.85 11.57 -4.87
C SER A 257 -15.55 10.89 -5.31
N ASP A 258 -14.95 11.28 -6.45
CA ASP A 258 -13.73 10.65 -6.97
C ASP A 258 -12.52 10.94 -6.06
N PHE A 259 -11.92 9.88 -5.54
CA PHE A 259 -10.74 9.93 -4.67
C PHE A 259 -9.51 10.54 -5.32
N SER A 260 -9.38 10.42 -6.64
CA SER A 260 -8.26 11.01 -7.39
C SER A 260 -8.19 12.53 -7.26
N LEU A 261 -9.29 13.17 -6.82
CA LEU A 261 -9.39 14.60 -6.59
C LEU A 261 -8.89 15.07 -5.20
N ASN A 262 -8.58 14.16 -4.27
CA ASN A 262 -8.28 14.56 -2.89
C ASN A 262 -7.08 15.51 -2.77
N ASP A 263 -5.99 15.24 -3.48
CA ASP A 263 -4.83 16.15 -3.48
C ASP A 263 -5.17 17.50 -4.11
N THR A 264 -5.97 17.48 -5.15
CA THR A 264 -6.43 18.68 -5.84
C THR A 264 -7.37 19.51 -4.97
N ARG A 265 -8.28 18.85 -4.21
CA ARG A 265 -9.17 19.51 -3.23
C ARG A 265 -8.38 20.19 -2.13
N LYS A 266 -7.36 19.52 -1.58
CA LYS A 266 -6.48 20.09 -0.56
C LYS A 266 -5.83 21.39 -1.04
N ILE A 267 -5.27 21.39 -2.24
CA ILE A 267 -4.64 22.58 -2.83
C ILE A 267 -5.69 23.66 -3.09
N LYS A 268 -6.84 23.30 -3.64
CA LYS A 268 -7.95 24.25 -3.89
C LYS A 268 -8.42 24.91 -2.59
N MET A 269 -8.56 24.12 -1.51
CA MET A 269 -8.91 24.63 -0.19
C MET A 269 -7.90 25.65 0.33
N GLU A 270 -6.59 25.36 0.21
CA GLU A 270 -5.52 26.30 0.59
C GLU A 270 -5.57 27.60 -0.22
N ILE A 271 -5.78 27.47 -1.55
CA ILE A 271 -5.91 28.63 -2.44
C ILE A 271 -7.12 29.49 -2.05
N LEU A 272 -8.29 28.89 -1.84
CA LEU A 272 -9.51 29.58 -1.43
C LEU A 272 -9.34 30.30 -0.10
N ALA A 273 -8.72 29.64 0.88
CA ALA A 273 -8.41 30.24 2.18
C ALA A 273 -7.50 31.47 2.02
N ARG A 274 -6.46 31.39 1.19
CA ARG A 274 -5.56 32.52 0.89
C ARG A 274 -6.26 33.67 0.15
N MET A 275 -7.30 33.36 -0.62
CA MET A 275 -8.15 34.37 -1.30
C MET A 275 -9.22 34.98 -0.39
N GLY A 276 -9.34 34.54 0.86
CA GLY A 276 -10.40 34.97 1.80
C GLY A 276 -11.77 34.34 1.54
N ARG A 277 -11.87 33.33 0.66
CA ARG A 277 -13.11 32.59 0.35
C ARG A 277 -13.29 31.43 1.33
N VAL A 278 -13.45 31.79 2.62
CA VAL A 278 -13.38 30.85 3.74
C VAL A 278 -14.52 29.84 3.71
N ASP A 279 -15.74 30.26 3.38
CA ASP A 279 -16.91 29.36 3.36
C ASP A 279 -16.76 28.25 2.32
N GLU A 280 -16.20 28.56 1.16
CA GLU A 280 -15.93 27.58 0.10
C GLU A 280 -14.77 26.65 0.48
N ALA A 281 -13.76 27.17 1.18
CA ALA A 281 -12.68 26.34 1.69
C ALA A 281 -13.18 25.35 2.75
N LEU A 282 -14.08 25.75 3.64
CA LEU A 282 -14.71 24.89 4.66
C LEU A 282 -15.59 23.80 4.01
N ALA A 283 -16.39 24.15 3.00
CA ALA A 283 -17.20 23.16 2.29
C ALA A 283 -16.33 22.07 1.64
N LEU A 284 -15.19 22.46 1.07
CA LEU A 284 -14.22 21.50 0.52
C LEU A 284 -13.51 20.68 1.60
N LEU A 285 -13.28 21.27 2.79
CA LEU A 285 -12.72 20.54 3.93
C LEU A 285 -13.66 19.43 4.39
N ASP A 286 -14.96 19.69 4.49
CA ASP A 286 -15.95 18.69 4.86
C ASP A 286 -15.97 17.52 3.86
N GLN A 287 -15.92 17.82 2.56
CA GLN A 287 -15.82 16.81 1.51
C GLN A 287 -14.53 16.01 1.61
N PHE A 288 -13.38 16.67 1.87
CA PHE A 288 -12.08 16.03 2.03
C PHE A 288 -12.07 15.09 3.24
N ILE A 289 -12.62 15.52 4.38
CA ILE A 289 -12.69 14.69 5.60
C ILE A 289 -13.56 13.45 5.33
N ALA A 290 -14.77 13.61 4.78
CA ALA A 290 -15.66 12.50 4.48
C ALA A 290 -15.01 11.47 3.55
N THR A 291 -14.31 11.94 2.50
CA THR A 291 -13.62 11.07 1.54
C THR A 291 -12.40 10.39 2.18
N ASN A 292 -11.65 11.11 3.00
CA ASN A 292 -10.43 10.61 3.64
C ASN A 292 -10.73 9.57 4.75
N ASP A 293 -11.84 9.72 5.46
CA ASP A 293 -12.28 8.72 6.44
C ASP A 293 -12.63 7.39 5.75
N THR A 294 -13.20 7.44 4.55
CA THR A 294 -13.46 6.24 3.74
C THR A 294 -12.15 5.57 3.29
N ILE A 295 -11.15 6.36 2.86
CA ILE A 295 -9.82 5.85 2.47
C ILE A 295 -9.10 5.23 3.67
N LYS A 296 -9.11 5.90 4.83
CA LYS A 296 -8.48 5.37 6.05
C LYS A 296 -9.07 4.04 6.47
N ASN A 297 -10.36 3.84 6.34
CA ASN A 297 -11.00 2.56 6.62
C ASN A 297 -10.55 1.46 5.67
N VAL A 298 -10.38 1.76 4.37
CA VAL A 298 -9.83 0.82 3.38
C VAL A 298 -8.35 0.53 3.66
N GLU A 299 -7.56 1.57 3.98
CA GLU A 299 -6.14 1.44 4.30
C GLU A 299 -5.90 0.69 5.61
N VAL A 300 -6.73 0.92 6.64
CA VAL A 300 -6.70 0.18 7.90
C VAL A 300 -7.05 -1.29 7.68
N ASN A 301 -8.09 -1.59 6.91
CA ASN A 301 -8.44 -2.97 6.58
C ASN A 301 -7.35 -3.67 5.77
N ALA A 302 -6.75 -2.99 4.78
CA ALA A 302 -5.61 -3.51 4.03
C ALA A 302 -4.39 -3.78 4.93
N ARG A 303 -4.12 -2.94 5.93
CA ARG A 303 -3.07 -3.17 6.93
C ARG A 303 -3.36 -4.34 7.86
N PHE A 304 -4.61 -4.55 8.25
CA PHE A 304 -5.00 -5.73 9.04
C PHE A 304 -4.84 -7.03 8.23
N ASP A 305 -5.23 -7.02 6.96
CA ASP A 305 -5.04 -8.16 6.07
C ASP A 305 -3.55 -8.39 5.75
N GLU A 306 -2.75 -7.34 5.65
CA GLU A 306 -1.30 -7.40 5.52
C GLU A 306 -0.65 -8.03 6.76
N LEU A 307 -0.99 -7.57 7.97
CA LEU A 307 -0.49 -8.15 9.23
C LEU A 307 -0.84 -9.63 9.35
N ARG A 308 -2.04 -10.02 8.93
CA ARG A 308 -2.47 -11.41 8.88
C ARG A 308 -1.66 -12.21 7.86
N THR A 309 -1.41 -11.65 6.69
CA THR A 309 -0.61 -12.26 5.62
C THR A 309 0.84 -12.47 6.05
N GLN A 310 1.46 -11.46 6.68
CA GLN A 310 2.81 -11.55 7.23
C GLN A 310 2.93 -12.65 8.28
N TYR A 311 1.97 -12.75 9.18
CA TYR A 311 1.95 -13.80 10.22
C TYR A 311 1.84 -15.21 9.63
N GLU A 312 1.07 -15.39 8.56
CA GLU A 312 0.95 -16.70 7.89
C GLU A 312 2.18 -17.02 7.01
N VAL A 313 2.78 -16.00 6.38
CA VAL A 313 4.04 -16.14 5.62
C VAL A 313 5.20 -16.54 6.55
N GLU A 314 5.33 -15.92 7.72
CA GLU A 314 6.32 -16.31 8.74
C GLU A 314 6.17 -17.77 9.16
N LYS A 315 4.94 -18.25 9.30
CA LYS A 315 4.65 -19.64 9.65
C LYS A 315 5.12 -20.63 8.56
N HIS A 316 5.12 -20.21 7.31
CA HIS A 316 5.60 -21.04 6.19
C HIS A 316 7.13 -20.94 5.97
N ILE A 317 7.74 -19.80 6.28
CA ILE A 317 9.19 -19.57 6.14
C ILE A 317 9.97 -20.29 7.25
N ALA A 318 9.44 -20.36 8.48
CA ALA A 318 10.06 -21.08 9.60
C ALA A 318 10.28 -22.57 9.33
N GLY A 319 9.69 -23.12 8.27
CA GLY A 319 9.86 -24.51 7.84
C GLY A 319 11.01 -24.78 6.86
N LYS A 320 11.70 -23.74 6.39
CA LYS A 320 12.80 -23.90 5.41
C LYS A 320 14.07 -23.21 5.89
N GLU A 321 14.93 -24.00 6.53
CA GLU A 321 16.36 -23.66 6.71
C GLU A 321 17.02 -23.42 5.35
N ARG A 322 17.15 -22.14 4.92
CA ARG A 322 18.25 -21.71 4.02
C ARG A 322 18.08 -20.25 3.59
N ASN A 323 18.87 -19.45 4.07
CA ASN A 323 19.64 -18.33 3.50
C ASN A 323 19.76 -17.20 4.52
N PHE A 324 20.97 -16.94 4.91
CA PHE A 324 21.37 -15.92 5.85
C PHE A 324 20.82 -14.51 5.49
N HIS A 325 20.64 -14.24 4.18
CA HIS A 325 20.03 -13.00 3.70
C HIS A 325 18.52 -12.92 3.95
N TYR A 326 17.81 -14.02 3.84
CA TYR A 326 16.36 -14.07 4.21
C TYR A 326 16.17 -14.05 5.72
N LEU A 327 17.14 -14.63 6.50
CA LEU A 327 17.10 -14.54 7.96
C LEU A 327 17.30 -13.09 8.45
N LEU A 328 18.20 -12.33 7.79
CA LEU A 328 18.39 -10.91 8.11
C LEU A 328 17.15 -10.06 7.72
N PHE A 329 16.49 -10.39 6.61
CA PHE A 329 15.27 -9.71 6.18
C PHE A 329 14.09 -10.06 7.11
N ALA A 330 13.91 -11.35 7.47
CA ALA A 330 12.94 -11.79 8.46
C ALA A 330 13.23 -11.19 9.86
N LEU A 331 14.52 -11.10 10.25
CA LEU A 331 14.93 -10.42 11.49
C LEU A 331 14.61 -8.92 11.47
N ALA A 332 14.77 -8.23 10.34
CA ALA A 332 14.40 -6.82 10.22
C ALA A 332 12.87 -6.62 10.28
N ILE A 333 12.11 -7.50 9.66
CA ILE A 333 10.63 -7.51 9.74
C ILE A 333 10.18 -7.86 11.17
N CYS A 334 10.79 -8.88 11.79
CA CYS A 334 10.54 -9.22 13.20
C CYS A 334 10.89 -8.07 14.14
N LEU A 335 11.91 -7.26 13.84
CA LEU A 335 12.30 -6.11 14.66
C LEU A 335 11.25 -4.98 14.56
N VAL A 336 10.72 -4.70 13.38
CA VAL A 336 9.62 -3.72 13.20
C VAL A 336 8.33 -4.21 13.85
N LEU A 337 8.02 -5.52 13.71
CA LEU A 337 6.86 -6.13 14.38
C LEU A 337 7.05 -6.25 15.88
N ALA A 338 8.27 -6.57 16.38
CA ALA A 338 8.56 -6.60 17.81
C ALA A 338 8.50 -5.20 18.43
N LEU A 339 8.87 -4.15 17.70
CA LEU A 339 8.68 -2.77 18.14
C LEU A 339 7.20 -2.37 18.14
N LEU A 340 6.41 -2.83 17.15
CA LEU A 340 4.96 -2.63 17.13
C LEU A 340 4.28 -3.47 18.21
N LEU A 341 4.72 -4.72 18.40
CA LEU A 341 4.24 -5.60 19.46
C LEU A 341 4.71 -5.16 20.85
N ALA A 342 5.95 -4.67 20.99
CA ALA A 342 6.43 -4.05 22.22
C ALA A 342 5.68 -2.74 22.53
N GLY A 343 5.32 -1.96 21.51
CA GLY A 343 4.43 -0.81 21.65
C GLY A 343 3.01 -1.20 22.07
N ALA A 344 2.44 -2.24 21.44
CA ALA A 344 1.13 -2.79 21.79
C ALA A 344 1.17 -3.51 23.15
N PHE A 345 2.26 -4.25 23.46
CA PHE A 345 2.47 -4.88 24.75
C PHE A 345 2.70 -3.84 25.87
N TYR A 346 3.46 -2.77 25.60
CA TYR A 346 3.62 -1.66 26.53
C TYR A 346 2.29 -0.94 26.77
N TYR A 347 1.48 -0.77 25.73
CA TYR A 347 0.15 -0.20 25.82
C TYR A 347 -0.80 -1.12 26.62
N ASN A 348 -0.84 -2.42 26.32
CA ASN A 348 -1.64 -3.40 27.06
C ASN A 348 -1.16 -3.58 28.51
N ARG A 349 0.17 -3.56 28.74
CA ARG A 349 0.72 -3.61 30.10
C ARG A 349 0.37 -2.34 30.88
N THR A 350 0.36 -1.18 30.24
CA THR A 350 -0.06 0.08 30.88
C THR A 350 -1.55 0.05 31.22
N ILE A 351 -2.39 -0.52 30.36
CA ILE A 351 -3.82 -0.74 30.62
C ILE A 351 -4.00 -1.78 31.73
N ALA A 352 -3.29 -2.91 31.68
CA ALA A 352 -3.37 -3.95 32.71
C ALA A 352 -2.92 -3.44 34.08
N LEU A 353 -1.87 -2.57 34.14
CA LEU A 353 -1.43 -1.96 35.38
C LEU A 353 -2.45 -0.92 35.92
N LYS A 354 -3.08 -0.16 35.02
CA LYS A 354 -4.17 0.75 35.39
C LYS A 354 -5.39 -0.03 35.91
N ASN A 355 -5.75 -1.11 35.22
CA ASN A 355 -6.87 -1.96 35.62
C ASN A 355 -6.60 -2.70 36.94
N ARG A 356 -5.34 -3.16 37.16
CA ARG A 356 -4.94 -3.79 38.41
C ARG A 356 -4.99 -2.83 39.58
N LYS A 357 -4.53 -1.58 39.40
CA LYS A 357 -4.66 -0.54 40.42
C LYS A 357 -6.12 -0.17 40.69
N LEU A 358 -6.98 -0.21 39.67
CA LEU A 358 -8.41 0.02 39.82
C LEU A 358 -9.05 -1.14 40.58
N TYR A 359 -8.68 -2.38 40.22
CA TYR A 359 -9.17 -3.59 40.89
C TYR A 359 -8.72 -3.68 42.36
N GLU A 360 -7.45 -3.33 42.65
CA GLU A 360 -6.95 -3.24 44.04
C GLU A 360 -7.70 -2.19 44.84
N ARG A 361 -8.02 -1.02 44.23
CA ARG A 361 -8.84 0.00 44.88
C ARG A 361 -10.27 -0.45 45.12
N ILE A 362 -10.90 -1.13 44.16
CA ILE A 362 -12.23 -1.70 44.35
C ILE A 362 -12.22 -2.75 45.48
N LYS A 363 -11.25 -3.66 45.47
CA LYS A 363 -11.10 -4.69 46.52
C LYS A 363 -10.81 -4.08 47.90
N GLU A 364 -10.09 -2.97 47.93
CA GLU A 364 -9.84 -2.25 49.21
C GLU A 364 -11.09 -1.49 49.67
N GLN A 365 -11.90 -0.95 48.76
CA GLN A 365 -13.21 -0.37 49.05
C GLN A 365 -14.20 -1.43 49.55
N ASP A 366 -14.25 -2.63 48.92
CA ASP A 366 -15.07 -3.73 49.35
C ASP A 366 -14.67 -4.22 50.77
N ARG A 367 -13.35 -4.28 51.01
CA ARG A 367 -12.82 -4.66 52.32
C ARG A 367 -13.16 -3.64 53.41
N LEU A 368 -13.06 -2.35 53.07
CA LEU A 368 -13.44 -1.27 53.98
C LEU A 368 -14.96 -1.27 54.23
N ALA A 369 -15.76 -1.58 53.19
CA ALA A 369 -17.21 -1.72 53.32
C ALA A 369 -17.59 -2.89 54.22
N ASP A 370 -16.91 -4.03 54.05
CA ASP A 370 -17.08 -5.22 54.93
C ASP A 370 -16.64 -4.94 56.36
N GLU A 371 -15.55 -4.19 56.54
CA GLU A 371 -15.07 -3.78 57.89
C GLU A 371 -16.04 -2.80 58.55
N LEU A 372 -16.56 -1.82 57.80
CA LEU A 372 -17.60 -0.94 58.25
C LEU A 372 -18.87 -1.69 58.64
N SER A 373 -19.31 -2.65 57.82
CA SER A 373 -20.47 -3.48 58.08
C SER A 373 -20.27 -4.34 59.35
N ARG A 374 -19.06 -4.87 59.59
CA ARG A 374 -18.72 -5.56 60.83
C ARG A 374 -18.71 -4.67 62.05
N LEU A 375 -18.17 -3.45 61.94
CA LEU A 375 -18.18 -2.45 63.01
C LEU A 375 -19.58 -1.98 63.34
N GLU A 376 -20.45 -1.79 62.33
CA GLU A 376 -21.85 -1.49 62.50
C GLU A 376 -22.61 -2.63 63.18
N ASN A 377 -22.36 -3.89 62.81
CA ASN A 377 -22.93 -5.06 63.45
C ASN A 377 -22.47 -5.20 64.90
N ILE A 378 -21.20 -4.93 65.20
CA ILE A 378 -20.68 -4.93 66.58
C ILE A 378 -21.36 -3.81 67.40
N ARG A 379 -21.46 -2.64 66.82
CA ARG A 379 -22.13 -1.47 67.46
C ARG A 379 -23.60 -1.74 67.71
N GLN A 380 -24.28 -2.45 66.80
CA GLN A 380 -25.68 -2.88 66.97
C GLN A 380 -25.82 -3.98 68.03
N SER A 381 -24.82 -4.91 68.14
CA SER A 381 -24.82 -5.93 69.17
C SER A 381 -24.50 -5.40 70.57
N GLU A 382 -23.79 -4.30 70.68
CA GLU A 382 -23.49 -3.61 71.97
C GLU A 382 -24.65 -2.66 72.44
N SER A 383 -25.61 -2.37 71.54
CA SER A 383 -26.69 -1.39 71.84
C SER A 383 -28.07 -2.02 71.99
N SER A 384 -28.19 -3.34 72.21
CA SER A 384 -29.51 -3.96 72.45
C SER A 384 -29.69 -4.37 73.88
N PRO A 385 -30.60 -3.73 74.61
CA PRO A 385 -31.42 -4.42 75.57
C PRO A 385 -32.69 -4.95 74.88
N GLU A 386 -33.09 -6.11 75.30
CA GLU A 386 -34.33 -6.82 74.94
C GLU A 386 -35.52 -5.91 74.65
N ASP A 387 -36.18 -6.03 73.57
CA ASP A 387 -37.61 -6.40 73.55
C ASP A 387 -38.14 -6.61 72.12
N SER A 388 -39.04 -7.56 72.08
CA SER A 388 -39.92 -8.09 71.08
C SER A 388 -40.42 -7.27 69.92
N GLY A 389 -40.49 -7.89 68.74
CA GLY A 389 -41.71 -7.81 67.95
C GLY A 389 -41.57 -7.30 66.51
N LYS A 390 -41.70 -8.25 65.61
CA LYS A 390 -42.35 -8.15 64.27
C LYS A 390 -42.17 -6.91 63.41
N THR A 391 -41.56 -7.06 62.28
CA THR A 391 -42.27 -7.08 60.96
C THR A 391 -41.31 -7.08 59.82
N ALA A 392 -41.72 -7.75 58.75
CA ALA A 392 -41.02 -7.94 57.47
C ALA A 392 -40.96 -6.61 56.68
N GLY A 393 -39.88 -6.45 55.93
CA GLY A 393 -39.76 -5.43 54.93
C GLY A 393 -38.55 -5.71 54.04
N ALA A 394 -38.82 -6.22 52.88
CA ALA A 394 -37.84 -6.47 51.83
C ALA A 394 -37.10 -5.19 51.42
N THR A 395 -35.81 -5.30 51.30
CA THR A 395 -35.04 -4.36 50.49
C THR A 395 -34.20 -5.17 49.50
N GLU A 396 -34.67 -5.13 48.27
CA GLU A 396 -33.95 -5.62 47.14
C GLU A 396 -32.64 -4.82 47.00
N LEU A 397 -31.52 -5.48 47.14
CA LEU A 397 -30.24 -4.91 46.80
C LEU A 397 -29.91 -5.24 45.34
N PHE A 398 -29.70 -4.21 44.59
CA PHE A 398 -29.17 -4.17 43.28
C PHE A 398 -28.18 -5.32 42.94
N ALA A 399 -28.58 -6.22 42.05
CA ALA A 399 -27.65 -7.02 41.29
C ALA A 399 -27.16 -6.21 40.08
N PRO A 400 -25.87 -6.14 39.83
CA PRO A 400 -25.40 -5.48 38.59
C PRO A 400 -25.79 -6.34 37.39
N SER A 401 -26.44 -5.70 36.41
CA SER A 401 -26.83 -6.27 35.14
C SER A 401 -25.63 -6.91 34.42
N GLY A 402 -25.87 -8.04 33.76
CA GLY A 402 -24.86 -8.89 33.10
C GLY A 402 -24.08 -8.29 31.92
N GLU A 403 -24.08 -6.98 31.74
CA GLU A 403 -23.32 -6.31 30.63
C GLU A 403 -21.89 -5.89 30.97
N GLN A 404 -21.47 -6.03 32.24
CA GLN A 404 -20.09 -5.67 32.63
C GLN A 404 -19.09 -6.84 32.67
N GLN A 405 -19.48 -8.07 32.33
CA GLN A 405 -18.56 -9.21 32.35
C GLN A 405 -17.75 -9.42 31.06
N ASN A 406 -17.98 -8.67 30.00
CA ASN A 406 -17.26 -8.83 28.72
C ASN A 406 -16.13 -7.82 28.49
N LEU A 407 -15.68 -7.11 29.52
CA LEU A 407 -14.61 -6.10 29.41
C LEU A 407 -13.31 -6.46 30.14
N VAL A 408 -13.12 -7.74 30.49
CA VAL A 408 -11.88 -8.23 31.10
C VAL A 408 -11.48 -9.56 30.45
N ILE A 409 -10.93 -9.48 29.26
CA ILE A 409 -9.92 -10.42 28.76
C ILE A 409 -8.89 -9.61 27.95
#